data_28aa8098c107bec26a913ab17d61dc2f
#
_entry.id   28aa8098c107bec26a913ab17d61dc2f
#
_cell.length_a   1.000
_cell.length_b   1.000
_cell.length_c   1.000
_cell.angle_alpha   90.00
_cell.angle_beta   90.00
_cell.angle_gamma   90.00
#
_symmetry.space_group_name_H-M   'P 1'
#
loop_
_entity.id
_entity.type
_entity.pdbx_description
1 polymer ?
#
loop_
_entity_poly.entity_id
_entity_poly.type
_entity_poly.pdbx_seq_one_letter_code
_entity_poly.pdbx_strand_id
1 'polypeptide(L)'
;FLTGVPEMFPGSVPIVGTRLVYIVGLWFASRFSFWFMDFFGVYLIAILNLSLTIWIIALVIKPVFADVNKRHISLGFTLVAILIIQTMFFLSVANIITINTHSILILSLGAFIVLILLALRRINMEAINELLEQENIDETFYSRPPRYNLAIFCVIFYTAVEFLYPNNSILAYLALAC
;
A
#
# COMPACT_ATOMS: atom_id res chain seq x y z
N PHE A 1 -7.78 -0.01 -7.79
CA PHE A 1 -7.72 0.03 -6.33
C PHE A 1 -8.83 0.89 -5.73
N LEU A 2 -8.98 2.14 -6.15
CA LEU A 2 -9.97 3.08 -5.59
C LEU A 2 -11.44 2.70 -5.85
N THR A 3 -11.72 2.05 -6.96
CA THR A 3 -13.06 1.57 -7.31
C THR A 3 -13.34 0.19 -6.74
N GLY A 4 -12.39 -0.74 -6.82
CA GLY A 4 -12.57 -2.13 -6.41
C GLY A 4 -12.52 -2.34 -4.89
N VAL A 5 -11.69 -1.59 -4.13
CA VAL A 5 -11.62 -1.80 -2.67
C VAL A 5 -12.94 -1.48 -1.95
N PRO A 6 -13.67 -0.38 -2.25
CA PRO A 6 -14.96 -0.15 -1.64
C PRO A 6 -16.01 -1.21 -1.99
N GLU A 7 -16.04 -1.71 -3.24
CA GLU A 7 -17.00 -2.76 -3.65
C GLU A 7 -16.84 -4.07 -2.87
N MET A 8 -15.64 -4.31 -2.36
CA MET A 8 -15.34 -5.50 -1.56
C MET A 8 -15.94 -5.49 -0.16
N PHE A 9 -16.51 -4.38 0.30
CA PHE A 9 -17.10 -4.26 1.64
C PHE A 9 -18.63 -4.14 1.54
N PRO A 10 -19.41 -4.99 2.25
CA PRO A 10 -20.85 -4.90 2.26
C PRO A 10 -21.32 -3.51 2.69
N GLY A 11 -22.17 -2.88 1.88
CA GLY A 11 -22.73 -1.55 2.17
C GLY A 11 -21.84 -0.37 1.81
N SER A 12 -20.68 -0.57 1.22
CA SER A 12 -19.88 0.55 0.69
C SER A 12 -20.25 0.86 -0.76
N VAL A 13 -20.29 2.16 -1.08
CA VAL A 13 -20.62 2.63 -2.42
C VAL A 13 -19.31 2.81 -3.20
N PRO A 14 -19.21 2.28 -4.43
CA PRO A 14 -18.02 2.49 -5.26
C PRO A 14 -17.81 3.99 -5.53
N ILE A 15 -16.54 4.39 -5.59
CA ILE A 15 -16.17 5.77 -5.87
C ILE A 15 -16.31 6.01 -7.37
N VAL A 16 -17.42 6.63 -7.77
CA VAL A 16 -17.73 6.92 -9.16
C VAL A 16 -18.06 8.41 -9.37
N GLY A 17 -18.10 8.83 -10.63
CA GLY A 17 -18.52 10.18 -11.00
C GLY A 17 -17.54 11.27 -10.58
N THR A 18 -18.06 12.41 -10.14
CA THR A 18 -17.29 13.63 -9.86
C THR A 18 -16.19 13.42 -8.80
N ARG A 19 -16.43 12.58 -7.79
CA ARG A 19 -15.43 12.28 -6.76
C ARG A 19 -14.19 11.58 -7.33
N LEU A 20 -14.40 10.63 -8.23
CA LEU A 20 -13.31 9.94 -8.92
C LEU A 20 -12.50 10.92 -9.79
N VAL A 21 -13.18 11.82 -10.50
CA VAL A 21 -12.52 12.84 -11.33
C VAL A 21 -11.60 13.75 -10.50
N TYR A 22 -12.03 14.19 -9.31
CA TYR A 22 -11.17 15.00 -8.44
C TYR A 22 -9.93 14.23 -7.96
N ILE A 23 -10.07 12.95 -7.59
CA ILE A 23 -8.95 12.14 -7.14
C ILE A 23 -7.96 11.90 -8.29
N VAL A 24 -8.46 11.60 -9.49
CA VAL A 24 -7.63 11.42 -10.69
C VAL A 24 -6.96 12.74 -11.07
N GLY A 25 -7.67 13.86 -10.99
CA GLY A 25 -7.11 15.19 -11.23
C GLY A 25 -5.98 15.52 -10.23
N LEU A 26 -6.18 15.26 -8.95
CA LEU A 26 -5.15 15.45 -7.93
C LEU A 26 -3.95 14.52 -8.14
N TRP A 27 -4.20 13.26 -8.53
CA TRP A 27 -3.14 12.32 -8.89
C TRP A 27 -2.32 12.84 -10.08
N PHE A 28 -2.99 13.31 -11.12
CA PHE A 28 -2.31 13.85 -12.30
C PHE A 28 -1.49 15.10 -11.92
N ALA A 29 -2.08 16.04 -11.17
CA ALA A 29 -1.37 17.22 -10.69
C ALA A 29 -0.15 16.87 -9.83
N SER A 30 -0.26 15.88 -8.95
CA SER A 30 0.87 15.42 -8.13
C SER A 30 1.99 14.81 -8.97
N ARG A 31 1.67 14.07 -10.06
CA ARG A 31 2.67 13.52 -10.97
C ARG A 31 3.31 14.59 -11.85
N PHE A 32 2.50 15.49 -12.37
CA PHE A 32 2.98 16.59 -13.18
C PHE A 32 3.91 17.53 -12.40
N SER A 33 3.63 17.76 -11.12
CA SER A 33 4.47 18.61 -10.27
C SER A 33 5.89 18.06 -10.08
N PHE A 34 6.11 16.74 -10.16
CA PHE A 34 7.46 16.16 -10.12
C PHE A 34 8.31 16.51 -11.33
N TRP A 35 7.71 16.65 -12.51
CA TRP A 35 8.46 17.01 -13.73
C TRP A 35 8.96 18.45 -13.70
N PHE A 36 8.30 19.29 -12.92
CA PHE A 36 8.64 20.71 -12.74
C PHE A 36 9.13 21.02 -11.32
N MET A 37 9.91 20.09 -10.75
CA MET A 37 10.37 20.19 -9.37
C MET A 37 11.15 21.47 -9.08
N ASP A 38 11.97 21.92 -10.04
CA ASP A 38 12.75 23.15 -9.91
C ASP A 38 11.88 24.41 -9.83
N PHE A 39 10.68 24.36 -10.43
CA PHE A 39 9.74 25.47 -10.42
C PHE A 39 8.82 25.47 -9.19
N PHE A 40 8.28 24.30 -8.82
CA PHE A 40 7.30 24.19 -7.75
C PHE A 40 7.92 24.02 -6.36
N GLY A 41 9.15 23.58 -6.29
CA GLY A 41 9.83 23.28 -5.03
C GLY A 41 9.29 22.04 -4.31
N VAL A 42 10.11 21.48 -3.42
CA VAL A 42 9.84 20.22 -2.72
C VAL A 42 8.58 20.28 -1.86
N TYR A 43 8.31 21.40 -1.22
CA TYR A 43 7.18 21.54 -0.29
C TYR A 43 5.82 21.45 -0.97
N LEU A 44 5.63 22.10 -2.13
CA LEU A 44 4.37 22.03 -2.87
C LEU A 44 4.12 20.60 -3.35
N ILE A 45 5.16 19.94 -3.87
CA ILE A 45 5.09 18.55 -4.33
C ILE A 45 4.73 17.63 -3.17
N ALA A 46 5.34 17.82 -2.00
CA ALA A 46 5.03 17.07 -0.79
C ALA A 46 3.56 17.21 -0.40
N ILE A 47 3.04 18.45 -0.36
CA ILE A 47 1.65 18.73 0.00
C ILE A 47 0.68 18.01 -0.97
N LEU A 48 0.91 18.11 -2.29
CA LEU A 48 0.05 17.46 -3.29
C LEU A 48 0.06 15.94 -3.16
N ASN A 49 1.24 15.33 -2.99
CA ASN A 49 1.36 13.89 -2.87
C ASN A 49 0.80 13.35 -1.55
N LEU A 50 1.11 14.00 -0.43
CA LEU A 50 0.60 13.59 0.88
C LEU A 50 -0.90 13.77 0.98
N SER A 51 -1.47 14.88 0.45
CA SER A 51 -2.91 15.09 0.43
C SER A 51 -3.64 14.02 -0.37
N LEU A 52 -3.09 13.59 -1.51
CA LEU A 52 -3.63 12.48 -2.29
C LEU A 52 -3.64 11.17 -1.48
N THR A 53 -2.51 10.83 -0.85
CA THR A 53 -2.38 9.60 -0.05
C THR A 53 -3.30 9.62 1.17
N ILE A 54 -3.40 10.76 1.88
CA ILE A 54 -4.32 10.93 3.00
C ILE A 54 -5.77 10.77 2.54
N TRP A 55 -6.13 11.35 1.38
CA TRP A 55 -7.49 11.21 0.85
C TRP A 55 -7.82 9.75 0.53
N ILE A 56 -6.91 9.03 -0.12
CA ILE A 56 -7.09 7.60 -0.40
C ILE A 56 -7.28 6.82 0.90
N ILE A 57 -6.43 7.07 1.91
CA ILE A 57 -6.54 6.42 3.21
C ILE A 57 -7.88 6.74 3.87
N ALA A 58 -8.32 7.99 3.87
CA ALA A 58 -9.60 8.40 4.47
C ALA A 58 -10.82 7.70 3.83
N LEU A 59 -10.74 7.42 2.51
CA LEU A 59 -11.79 6.69 1.80
C LEU A 59 -11.79 5.19 2.12
N VAL A 60 -10.61 4.59 2.28
CA VAL A 60 -10.47 3.14 2.50
C VAL A 60 -10.56 2.78 3.98
N ILE A 61 -10.15 3.65 4.89
CA ILE A 61 -10.05 3.34 6.32
C ILE A 61 -11.40 3.05 6.95
N LYS A 62 -12.45 3.79 6.56
CA LYS A 62 -13.81 3.63 7.09
C LYS A 62 -14.36 2.22 6.83
N PRO A 63 -14.43 1.72 5.57
CA PRO A 63 -14.91 0.37 5.30
C PRO A 63 -14.02 -0.72 5.89
N VAL A 64 -12.69 -0.51 5.94
CA VAL A 64 -11.75 -1.49 6.50
C VAL A 64 -11.94 -1.68 8.00
N PHE A 65 -12.18 -0.61 8.77
CA PHE A 65 -12.39 -0.69 10.21
C PHE A 65 -13.84 -1.00 10.61
N ALA A 66 -14.80 -0.78 9.71
CA ALA A 66 -16.21 -1.17 9.91
C ALA A 66 -16.44 -2.68 9.74
N ASP A 67 -15.48 -3.40 9.14
CA ASP A 67 -15.58 -4.85 8.98
C ASP A 67 -15.53 -5.56 10.35
N VAL A 68 -16.65 -6.19 10.72
CA VAL A 68 -16.84 -6.92 11.98
C VAL A 68 -15.78 -8.03 12.16
N ASN A 69 -15.36 -8.65 11.08
CA ASN A 69 -14.41 -9.76 11.08
C ASN A 69 -12.94 -9.31 11.11
N LYS A 70 -12.66 -8.01 11.02
CA LYS A 70 -11.30 -7.41 11.04
C LYS A 70 -10.29 -8.06 10.07
N ARG A 71 -10.79 -8.71 9.00
CA ARG A 71 -9.96 -9.49 8.06
C ARG A 71 -9.02 -8.62 7.23
N HIS A 72 -9.33 -7.33 7.11
CA HIS A 72 -8.64 -6.41 6.21
C HIS A 72 -7.82 -5.33 6.92
N ILE A 73 -7.68 -5.45 8.23
CA ILE A 73 -6.98 -4.46 9.05
C ILE A 73 -5.51 -4.29 8.65
N SER A 74 -4.87 -5.39 8.17
CA SER A 74 -3.49 -5.37 7.66
C SER A 74 -3.32 -4.44 6.45
N LEU A 75 -4.33 -4.36 5.57
CA LEU A 75 -4.33 -3.44 4.43
C LEU A 75 -4.35 -1.98 4.89
N GLY A 76 -5.15 -1.65 5.91
CA GLY A 76 -5.18 -0.33 6.51
C GLY A 76 -3.83 0.07 7.12
N PHE A 77 -3.21 -0.84 7.89
CA PHE A 77 -1.88 -0.61 8.46
C PHE A 77 -0.81 -0.42 7.38
N THR A 78 -0.84 -1.19 6.30
CA THR A 78 0.11 -1.04 5.18
C THR A 78 -0.04 0.32 4.50
N LEU A 79 -1.26 0.81 4.30
CA LEU A 79 -1.49 2.15 3.73
C LEU A 79 -0.97 3.27 4.65
N VAL A 80 -1.17 3.14 5.96
CA VAL A 80 -0.62 4.10 6.94
C VAL A 80 0.91 4.04 6.94
N ALA A 81 1.51 2.85 6.87
CA ALA A 81 2.97 2.69 6.76
C ALA A 81 3.51 3.38 5.49
N ILE A 82 2.84 3.22 4.34
CA ILE A 82 3.21 3.91 3.09
C ILE A 82 3.15 5.43 3.26
N LEU A 83 2.12 5.97 3.93
CA LEU A 83 2.03 7.41 4.22
C LEU A 83 3.20 7.90 5.07
N ILE A 84 3.58 7.13 6.11
CA ILE A 84 4.72 7.48 6.97
C ILE A 84 6.01 7.48 6.16
N ILE A 85 6.26 6.44 5.37
CA ILE A 85 7.45 6.31 4.53
C ILE A 85 7.51 7.45 3.50
N GLN A 86 6.38 7.79 2.87
CA GLN A 86 6.28 8.90 1.94
C GLN A 86 6.58 10.25 2.62
N THR A 87 6.12 10.45 3.85
CA THR A 87 6.43 11.64 4.64
C THR A 87 7.93 11.71 4.95
N MET A 88 8.55 10.59 5.39
CA MET A 88 9.98 10.51 5.63
C MET A 88 10.80 10.82 4.35
N PHE A 89 10.33 10.36 3.19
CA PHE A 89 10.97 10.66 1.91
C PHE A 89 11.02 12.18 1.65
N PHE A 90 9.90 12.88 1.76
CA PHE A 90 9.89 14.33 1.53
C PHE A 90 10.68 15.10 2.58
N LEU A 91 10.68 14.66 3.84
CA LEU A 91 11.52 15.26 4.89
C LEU A 91 13.01 15.06 4.64
N SER A 92 13.41 13.91 4.09
CA SER A 92 14.79 13.63 3.69
C SER A 92 15.20 14.49 2.48
N VAL A 93 14.35 14.59 1.44
CA VAL A 93 14.62 15.44 0.28
C VAL A 93 14.70 16.92 0.65
N ALA A 94 13.90 17.36 1.63
CA ALA A 94 13.95 18.72 2.18
C ALA A 94 15.16 18.95 3.13
N ASN A 95 16.02 17.95 3.35
CA ASN A 95 17.16 17.97 4.28
C ASN A 95 16.75 18.28 5.74
N ILE A 96 15.52 17.95 6.14
CA ILE A 96 15.06 18.11 7.53
C ILE A 96 15.53 16.92 8.38
N ILE A 97 15.61 15.73 7.79
CA ILE A 97 16.13 14.52 8.44
C ILE A 97 17.39 14.03 7.71
N THR A 98 18.30 13.42 8.47
CA THR A 98 19.61 12.95 7.96
C THR A 98 19.58 11.54 7.39
N ILE A 99 18.42 10.92 7.28
CA ILE A 99 18.26 9.56 6.75
C ILE A 99 18.49 9.60 5.24
N ASN A 100 19.22 8.60 4.74
CA ASN A 100 19.49 8.50 3.31
C ASN A 100 18.20 8.27 2.51
N THR A 101 17.92 9.16 1.56
CA THR A 101 16.75 9.10 0.67
C THR A 101 16.66 7.78 -0.08
N HIS A 102 17.79 7.19 -0.48
CA HIS A 102 17.84 5.90 -1.16
C HIS A 102 17.32 4.76 -0.28
N SER A 103 17.71 4.72 1.00
CA SER A 103 17.20 3.71 1.96
C SER A 103 15.69 3.83 2.16
N ILE A 104 15.15 5.05 2.18
CA ILE A 104 13.70 5.28 2.27
C ILE A 104 12.98 4.79 1.02
N LEU A 105 13.56 4.97 -0.18
CA LEU A 105 12.99 4.46 -1.43
C LEU A 105 12.92 2.92 -1.43
N ILE A 106 13.95 2.24 -0.98
CA ILE A 106 13.96 0.77 -0.85
C ILE A 106 12.86 0.32 0.13
N LEU A 107 12.77 0.98 1.28
CA LEU A 107 11.70 0.70 2.26
C LEU A 107 10.30 0.90 1.64
N SER A 108 10.12 1.95 0.82
CA SER A 108 8.86 2.20 0.13
C SER A 108 8.52 1.10 -0.87
N LEU A 109 9.51 0.61 -1.62
CA LEU A 109 9.34 -0.51 -2.55
C LEU A 109 8.88 -1.77 -1.83
N GLY A 110 9.50 -2.11 -0.70
CA GLY A 110 9.07 -3.23 0.15
C GLY A 110 7.63 -3.08 0.64
N ALA A 111 7.23 -1.89 1.10
CA ALA A 111 5.87 -1.62 1.52
C ALA A 111 4.84 -1.79 0.37
N PHE A 112 5.20 -1.39 -0.86
CA PHE A 112 4.37 -1.63 -2.04
C PHE A 112 4.27 -3.12 -2.39
N ILE A 113 5.35 -3.88 -2.29
CA ILE A 113 5.32 -5.34 -2.50
C ILE A 113 4.39 -6.00 -1.48
N VAL A 114 4.46 -5.62 -0.22
CA VAL A 114 3.53 -6.10 0.83
C VAL A 114 2.09 -5.77 0.46
N LEU A 115 1.80 -4.55 0.01
CA LEU A 115 0.46 -4.14 -0.42
C LEU A 115 -0.04 -5.01 -1.58
N ILE A 116 0.81 -5.28 -2.57
CA ILE A 116 0.48 -6.14 -3.72
C ILE A 116 0.18 -7.57 -3.24
N LEU A 117 1.01 -8.15 -2.36
CA LEU A 117 0.80 -9.49 -1.83
C LEU A 117 -0.52 -9.60 -1.04
N LEU A 118 -0.86 -8.57 -0.25
CA LEU A 118 -2.14 -8.51 0.46
C LEU A 118 -3.33 -8.42 -0.50
N ALA A 119 -3.21 -7.63 -1.57
CA ALA A 119 -4.24 -7.51 -2.60
C ALA A 119 -4.42 -8.82 -3.38
N LEU A 120 -3.33 -9.44 -3.83
CA LEU A 120 -3.36 -10.72 -4.55
C LEU A 120 -3.96 -11.84 -3.70
N ARG A 121 -3.59 -11.91 -2.42
CA ARG A 121 -4.19 -12.87 -1.49
C ARG A 121 -5.71 -12.73 -1.46
N ARG A 122 -6.21 -11.50 -1.43
CA ARG A 122 -7.63 -11.24 -1.38
C ARG A 122 -8.33 -11.63 -2.68
N ILE A 123 -7.81 -11.19 -3.82
CA ILE A 123 -8.37 -11.50 -5.15
C ILE A 123 -8.48 -13.03 -5.33
N ASN A 124 -7.43 -13.77 -4.95
CA ASN A 124 -7.44 -15.23 -5.05
C ASN A 124 -8.51 -15.86 -4.15
N MET A 125 -8.73 -15.33 -2.95
CA MET A 125 -9.79 -15.84 -2.06
C MET A 125 -11.18 -15.57 -2.62
N GLU A 126 -11.43 -14.39 -3.15
CA GLU A 126 -12.72 -14.02 -3.74
C GLU A 126 -13.02 -14.84 -4.99
N ALA A 127 -12.03 -15.01 -5.89
CA ALA A 127 -12.19 -15.83 -7.08
C ALA A 127 -12.51 -17.30 -6.75
N ILE A 128 -11.87 -17.88 -5.73
CA ILE A 128 -12.15 -19.25 -5.31
C ILE A 128 -13.55 -19.36 -4.70
N ASN A 129 -13.97 -18.40 -3.86
CA ASN A 129 -15.30 -18.42 -3.27
C ASN A 129 -16.41 -18.24 -4.31
N GLU A 130 -16.18 -17.40 -5.32
CA GLU A 130 -17.11 -17.23 -6.43
C GLU A 130 -17.26 -18.53 -7.26
N LEU A 131 -16.17 -19.25 -7.50
CA LEU A 131 -16.22 -20.55 -8.17
C LEU A 131 -16.97 -21.60 -7.33
N LEU A 132 -16.75 -21.65 -6.02
CA LEU A 132 -17.46 -22.57 -5.12
C LEU A 132 -18.97 -22.27 -5.08
N GLU A 133 -19.34 -21.00 -5.09
CA GLU A 133 -20.74 -20.58 -5.15
C GLU A 133 -21.40 -20.97 -6.48
N GLN A 134 -20.70 -20.85 -7.60
CA GLN A 134 -21.18 -21.31 -8.92
C GLN A 134 -21.42 -22.81 -8.97
N GLU A 135 -20.60 -23.59 -8.28
CA GLU A 135 -20.71 -25.07 -8.18
C GLU A 135 -21.71 -25.52 -7.09
N ASN A 136 -22.45 -24.59 -6.45
CA ASN A 136 -23.36 -24.86 -5.33
C ASN A 136 -22.72 -25.62 -4.16
N ILE A 137 -21.44 -25.38 -3.89
CA ILE A 137 -20.73 -25.92 -2.74
C ILE A 137 -20.90 -24.96 -1.58
N ASP A 138 -21.60 -25.39 -0.51
CA ASP A 138 -21.88 -24.57 0.70
C ASP A 138 -20.62 -24.29 1.58
N GLU A 139 -19.44 -24.59 1.10
CA GLU A 139 -18.20 -24.36 1.82
C GLU A 139 -17.56 -23.02 1.44
N THR A 140 -17.42 -22.11 2.41
CA THR A 140 -16.63 -20.91 2.23
C THR A 140 -15.14 -21.21 2.39
N PHE A 141 -14.38 -20.96 1.34
CA PHE A 141 -12.93 -21.13 1.37
C PHE A 141 -12.27 -20.01 2.18
N TYR A 142 -11.79 -20.37 3.36
CA TYR A 142 -10.95 -19.49 4.18
C TYR A 142 -9.48 -19.77 3.87
N SER A 143 -8.91 -19.06 2.91
CA SER A 143 -7.48 -19.17 2.68
C SER A 143 -6.72 -18.70 3.95
N ARG A 144 -6.10 -19.65 4.64
CA ARG A 144 -5.00 -19.40 5.56
C ARG A 144 -3.72 -19.91 4.92
N PRO A 145 -3.24 -19.35 3.80
CA PRO A 145 -2.02 -19.86 3.22
C PRO A 145 -0.86 -19.41 4.11
N PRO A 146 -0.24 -20.30 4.86
CA PRO A 146 0.97 -19.98 5.63
C PRO A 146 2.06 -19.41 4.71
N ARG A 147 2.03 -19.79 3.42
CA ARG A 147 2.96 -19.34 2.39
C ARG A 147 2.89 -17.83 2.12
N TYR A 148 1.69 -17.25 2.00
CA TYR A 148 1.56 -15.79 1.80
C TYR A 148 1.99 -15.00 3.03
N ASN A 149 1.67 -15.50 4.24
CA ASN A 149 2.11 -14.84 5.47
C ASN A 149 3.63 -14.91 5.62
N LEU A 150 4.24 -16.03 5.23
CA LEU A 150 5.69 -16.18 5.22
C LEU A 150 6.34 -15.22 4.22
N ALA A 151 5.82 -15.14 2.98
CA ALA A 151 6.33 -14.22 1.96
C ALA A 151 6.24 -12.76 2.42
N ILE A 152 5.10 -12.35 3.00
CA ILE A 152 4.94 -10.99 3.56
C ILE A 152 5.94 -10.75 4.68
N PHE A 153 6.11 -11.71 5.60
CA PHE A 153 7.09 -11.60 6.68
C PHE A 153 8.52 -11.48 6.15
N CYS A 154 8.90 -12.30 5.17
CA CYS A 154 10.20 -12.24 4.53
C CYS A 154 10.47 -10.87 3.89
N VAL A 155 9.50 -10.32 3.14
CA VAL A 155 9.64 -9.01 2.50
C VAL A 155 9.80 -7.91 3.56
N ILE A 156 8.97 -7.92 4.61
CA ILE A 156 9.07 -6.93 5.70
C ILE A 156 10.43 -7.03 6.39
N PHE A 157 10.85 -8.25 6.71
CA PHE A 157 12.11 -8.49 7.41
C PHE A 157 13.32 -8.07 6.56
N TYR A 158 13.33 -8.46 5.27
CA TYR A 158 14.38 -8.08 4.34
C TYR A 158 14.49 -6.55 4.21
N THR A 159 13.39 -5.87 3.95
CA THR A 159 13.39 -4.41 3.77
C THR A 159 13.73 -3.65 5.05
N ALA A 160 13.34 -4.16 6.22
CA ALA A 160 13.72 -3.58 7.51
C ALA A 160 15.24 -3.72 7.77
N VAL A 161 15.80 -4.90 7.49
CA VAL A 161 17.25 -5.11 7.64
C VAL A 161 18.04 -4.25 6.65
N GLU A 162 17.59 -4.14 5.41
CA GLU A 162 18.23 -3.31 4.39
C GLU A 162 18.18 -1.82 4.75
N PHE A 163 17.07 -1.36 5.32
CA PHE A 163 16.94 0.02 5.80
C PHE A 163 17.90 0.33 6.96
N LEU A 164 18.04 -0.61 7.93
CA LEU A 164 18.87 -0.41 9.11
C LEU A 164 20.38 -0.62 8.85
N TYR A 165 20.70 -1.58 7.96
CA TYR A 165 22.08 -2.00 7.69
C TYR A 165 22.33 -2.09 6.18
N PRO A 166 22.34 -0.95 5.46
CA PRO A 166 22.54 -0.92 4.03
C PRO A 166 23.94 -1.48 3.67
N ASN A 167 24.01 -2.22 2.57
CA ASN A 167 25.25 -2.82 2.03
C ASN A 167 25.88 -3.93 2.92
N ASN A 168 25.13 -4.58 3.78
CA ASN A 168 25.63 -5.72 4.54
C ASN A 168 25.55 -7.01 3.69
N SER A 169 26.61 -7.84 3.74
CA SER A 169 26.64 -9.15 3.06
C SER A 169 25.53 -10.09 3.50
N ILE A 170 24.99 -9.92 4.70
CA ILE A 170 23.85 -10.67 5.22
C ILE A 170 22.60 -10.51 4.34
N LEU A 171 22.44 -9.35 3.68
CA LEU A 171 21.29 -9.10 2.79
C LEU A 171 21.22 -10.07 1.60
N ALA A 172 22.39 -10.48 1.07
CA ALA A 172 22.43 -11.47 -0.01
C ALA A 172 21.89 -12.84 0.43
N TYR A 173 22.22 -13.26 1.63
CA TYR A 173 21.71 -14.53 2.20
C TYR A 173 20.22 -14.43 2.54
N LEU A 174 19.77 -13.29 3.06
CA LEU A 174 18.35 -13.07 3.32
C LEU A 174 17.53 -13.06 2.04
N ALA A 175 18.03 -12.42 0.97
CA ALA A 175 17.36 -12.42 -0.32
C ALA A 175 17.22 -13.82 -0.93
N LEU A 176 18.20 -14.71 -0.68
CA LEU A 176 18.14 -16.12 -1.13
C LEU A 176 17.17 -16.96 -0.27
N ALA A 177 16.97 -16.58 0.99
CA ALA A 177 16.11 -17.31 1.91
C ALA A 177 14.61 -16.93 1.78
N CYS A 178 14.31 -15.78 1.17
CA CYS A 178 12.96 -15.28 0.94
C CYS A 178 12.41 -15.70 -0.41
#